data_8cfa63ea498b7112793aa97dfcb099e1
#
_entry.id   8cfa63ea498b7112793aa97dfcb099e1
#
_cell.length_a   1.000
_cell.length_b   1.000
_cell.length_c   1.000
_cell.angle_alpha   90.00
_cell.angle_beta   90.00
_cell.angle_gamma   90.00
#
_symmetry.space_group_name_H-M   'P 1'
#
loop_
_entity.id
_entity.type
_entity.pdbx_description
1 polymer ?
#
loop_
_entity_poly.entity_id
_entity_poly.type
_entity_poly.pdbx_seq_one_letter_code
_entity_poly.pdbx_strand_id
1 'polypeptide(L)'
;MGSSSHEGTAALDKALDVLEAIGQAPQGLSQAELSARLQLPRTTLYRLLAALVARDLVRRDPQRRVYALGLRCFEYARAAYAMPDLVAAAGLELRALRDLTGETSYLCVLDGMQTLLLERCDGAHSQRSASALGQRKPLHCTSQGKAMLAALPGPQRDVLVRELTLSAHTANTITDRRRLQAELKLTAARGWALDDEEIVAGVRCVGAPIVDGEGRLRGAISVAGPAFRLTRERLELLGPELVQAARRVGAQLQATRAAPAPGQAEPVEGERAFCGRFPRWSARRQELLWADTLAPAVHACAGAGGGADRVLADADAPIEALLLHG
;
A
#
# COMPACT_ATOMS: atom_id res chain seq x y z
N MET A 1 15.84 -22.06 12.06
CA MET A 1 14.99 -23.28 12.04
C MET A 1 14.89 -23.71 10.59
N GLY A 2 15.43 -24.91 10.28
CA GLY A 2 15.56 -25.39 8.92
C GLY A 2 14.22 -25.66 8.26
N SER A 3 14.04 -25.15 7.06
CA SER A 3 12.89 -25.49 6.22
C SER A 3 13.06 -26.94 5.75
N SER A 4 12.17 -27.81 6.17
CA SER A 4 12.01 -29.14 5.58
C SER A 4 11.52 -28.96 4.14
N SER A 5 12.45 -28.91 3.19
CA SER A 5 12.11 -28.98 1.77
C SER A 5 11.55 -30.39 1.49
N HIS A 6 10.27 -30.48 1.15
CA HIS A 6 9.72 -31.68 0.57
C HIS A 6 10.42 -31.92 -0.77
N GLU A 7 10.96 -33.12 -1.01
CA GLU A 7 11.74 -33.44 -2.22
C GLU A 7 11.04 -33.11 -3.55
N GLY A 8 9.71 -32.98 -3.56
CA GLY A 8 8.92 -32.59 -4.73
C GLY A 8 8.84 -31.07 -5.03
N THR A 9 9.16 -30.18 -4.07
CA THR A 9 8.99 -28.71 -4.20
C THR A 9 10.27 -27.94 -4.44
N ALA A 10 11.45 -28.60 -4.39
CA ALA A 10 12.76 -27.96 -4.50
C ALA A 10 12.94 -27.08 -5.74
N ALA A 11 12.29 -27.41 -6.88
CA ALA A 11 12.34 -26.60 -8.08
C ALA A 11 11.50 -25.32 -7.96
N LEU A 12 10.34 -25.42 -7.27
CA LEU A 12 9.46 -24.30 -6.97
C LEU A 12 10.15 -23.34 -6.00
N ASP A 13 10.71 -23.87 -4.91
CA ASP A 13 11.43 -23.06 -3.92
C ASP A 13 12.56 -22.25 -4.58
N LYS A 14 13.38 -22.89 -5.40
CA LYS A 14 14.43 -22.21 -6.17
C LYS A 14 13.90 -21.15 -7.15
N ALA A 15 12.73 -21.39 -7.76
CA ALA A 15 12.11 -20.41 -8.65
C ALA A 15 11.62 -19.19 -7.86
N LEU A 16 11.05 -19.38 -6.67
CA LEU A 16 10.66 -18.31 -5.76
C LEU A 16 11.88 -17.53 -5.25
N ASP A 17 12.96 -18.21 -4.86
CA ASP A 17 14.22 -17.56 -4.46
C ASP A 17 14.77 -16.64 -5.58
N VAL A 18 14.68 -17.08 -6.85
CA VAL A 18 15.06 -16.25 -8.01
C VAL A 18 14.18 -15.01 -8.12
N LEU A 19 12.86 -15.15 -7.97
CA LEU A 19 11.93 -14.00 -7.99
C LEU A 19 12.21 -13.02 -6.86
N GLU A 20 12.44 -13.51 -5.64
CA GLU A 20 12.77 -12.70 -4.48
C GLU A 20 14.10 -11.95 -4.68
N ALA A 21 15.14 -12.62 -5.15
CA ALA A 21 16.43 -12.00 -5.43
C ALA A 21 16.32 -10.87 -6.45
N ILE A 22 15.53 -11.06 -7.53
CA ILE A 22 15.27 -10.05 -8.55
C ILE A 22 14.43 -8.90 -7.95
N GLY A 23 13.41 -9.21 -7.14
CA GLY A 23 12.56 -8.22 -6.51
C GLY A 23 13.30 -7.27 -5.56
N GLN A 24 14.37 -7.75 -4.92
CA GLN A 24 15.24 -6.95 -4.05
C GLN A 24 16.25 -6.07 -4.80
N ALA A 25 16.32 -6.19 -6.13
CA ALA A 25 17.28 -5.47 -6.97
C ALA A 25 16.55 -4.58 -8.00
N PRO A 26 16.23 -3.31 -7.67
CA PRO A 26 15.48 -2.40 -8.54
C PRO A 26 16.12 -2.19 -9.92
N GLN A 27 17.45 -2.33 -10.00
CA GLN A 27 18.20 -2.21 -11.26
C GLN A 27 18.24 -3.51 -12.09
N GLY A 28 17.64 -4.59 -11.59
CA GLY A 28 17.74 -5.92 -12.12
C GLY A 28 19.07 -6.60 -11.78
N LEU A 29 19.16 -7.90 -12.05
CA LEU A 29 20.35 -8.71 -11.83
C LEU A 29 20.71 -9.47 -13.11
N SER A 30 22.01 -9.58 -13.38
CA SER A 30 22.54 -10.46 -14.45
C SER A 30 22.43 -11.92 -14.01
N GLN A 31 22.50 -12.84 -14.98
CA GLN A 31 22.52 -14.28 -14.67
C GLN A 31 23.72 -14.68 -13.81
N ALA A 32 24.84 -13.99 -13.97
CA ALA A 32 26.07 -14.28 -13.19
C ALA A 32 25.88 -13.88 -11.72
N GLU A 33 25.31 -12.69 -11.46
CA GLU A 33 24.99 -12.20 -10.10
C GLU A 33 23.96 -13.09 -9.41
N LEU A 34 22.89 -13.51 -10.13
CA LEU A 34 21.90 -14.44 -9.61
C LEU A 34 22.51 -15.80 -9.26
N SER A 35 23.37 -16.35 -10.14
CA SER A 35 24.05 -17.62 -9.89
C SER A 35 24.95 -17.54 -8.65
N ALA A 36 25.70 -16.46 -8.49
CA ALA A 36 26.56 -16.24 -7.34
C ALA A 36 25.77 -16.04 -6.05
N ARG A 37 24.71 -15.22 -6.10
CA ARG A 37 23.87 -14.88 -4.93
C ARG A 37 23.10 -16.09 -4.40
N LEU A 38 22.54 -16.91 -5.29
CA LEU A 38 21.69 -18.05 -4.93
C LEU A 38 22.46 -19.38 -4.90
N GLN A 39 23.74 -19.38 -5.24
CA GLN A 39 24.60 -20.57 -5.34
C GLN A 39 23.99 -21.66 -6.24
N LEU A 40 23.27 -21.25 -7.31
CA LEU A 40 22.64 -22.14 -8.25
C LEU A 40 23.56 -22.39 -9.48
N PRO A 41 23.65 -23.65 -9.95
CA PRO A 41 24.32 -23.95 -11.21
C PRO A 41 23.70 -23.17 -12.38
N ARG A 42 24.52 -22.68 -13.30
CA ARG A 42 24.11 -21.88 -14.46
C ARG A 42 23.00 -22.52 -15.28
N THR A 43 23.06 -23.83 -15.48
CA THR A 43 22.07 -24.62 -16.23
C THR A 43 20.70 -24.66 -15.52
N THR A 44 20.70 -24.82 -14.20
CA THR A 44 19.48 -24.79 -13.39
C THR A 44 18.87 -23.41 -13.43
N LEU A 45 19.68 -22.36 -13.17
CA LEU A 45 19.22 -20.99 -13.19
C LEU A 45 18.65 -20.59 -14.57
N TYR A 46 19.30 -20.99 -15.66
CA TYR A 46 18.80 -20.74 -17.02
C TYR A 46 17.40 -21.32 -17.24
N ARG A 47 17.17 -22.56 -16.83
CA ARG A 47 15.84 -23.21 -16.95
C ARG A 47 14.78 -22.50 -16.11
N LEU A 48 15.12 -22.10 -14.88
CA LEU A 48 14.22 -21.35 -14.01
C LEU A 48 13.86 -19.98 -14.62
N LEU A 49 14.87 -19.23 -15.05
CA LEU A 49 14.67 -17.93 -15.70
C LEU A 49 13.82 -18.06 -16.98
N ALA A 50 14.09 -19.07 -17.82
CA ALA A 50 13.28 -19.32 -19.02
C ALA A 50 11.80 -19.58 -18.67
N ALA A 51 11.54 -20.39 -17.63
CA ALA A 51 10.19 -20.68 -17.18
C ALA A 51 9.48 -19.44 -16.58
N LEU A 52 10.21 -18.59 -15.85
CA LEU A 52 9.67 -17.36 -15.27
C LEU A 52 9.41 -16.29 -16.34
N VAL A 53 10.29 -16.18 -17.34
CA VAL A 53 10.11 -15.28 -18.50
C VAL A 53 8.91 -15.72 -19.34
N ALA A 54 8.77 -17.03 -19.61
CA ALA A 54 7.61 -17.55 -20.36
C ALA A 54 6.26 -17.27 -19.68
N ARG A 55 6.26 -16.94 -18.40
CA ARG A 55 5.07 -16.59 -17.62
C ARG A 55 4.95 -15.10 -17.33
N ASP A 56 5.80 -14.26 -17.91
CA ASP A 56 5.87 -12.81 -17.67
C ASP A 56 6.10 -12.41 -16.20
N LEU A 57 6.55 -13.34 -15.36
CA LEU A 57 6.96 -13.08 -13.97
C LEU A 57 8.31 -12.38 -13.90
N VAL A 58 9.17 -12.64 -14.88
CA VAL A 58 10.47 -12.02 -15.06
C VAL A 58 10.57 -11.52 -16.50
N ARG A 59 11.15 -10.36 -16.69
CA ARG A 59 11.53 -9.82 -18.01
C ARG A 59 13.04 -9.73 -18.13
N ARG A 60 13.56 -9.94 -19.34
CA ARG A 60 14.97 -9.73 -19.66
C ARG A 60 15.15 -8.38 -20.36
N ASP A 61 16.04 -7.56 -19.85
CA ASP A 61 16.53 -6.38 -20.57
C ASP A 61 17.69 -6.83 -21.50
N PRO A 62 17.50 -6.82 -22.83
CA PRO A 62 18.52 -7.29 -23.75
C PRO A 62 19.73 -6.36 -23.84
N GLN A 63 19.56 -5.05 -23.59
CA GLN A 63 20.65 -4.06 -23.67
C GLN A 63 21.55 -4.16 -22.44
N ARG A 64 20.95 -4.21 -21.25
CA ARG A 64 21.68 -4.29 -19.98
C ARG A 64 22.04 -5.72 -19.58
N ARG A 65 21.50 -6.72 -20.27
CA ARG A 65 21.65 -8.16 -19.99
C ARG A 65 21.27 -8.54 -18.56
N VAL A 66 20.28 -7.84 -17.97
CA VAL A 66 19.76 -8.10 -16.63
C VAL A 66 18.33 -8.63 -16.69
N TYR A 67 17.94 -9.29 -15.62
CA TYR A 67 16.57 -9.76 -15.36
C TYR A 67 15.91 -8.86 -14.31
N ALA A 68 14.69 -8.46 -14.55
CA ALA A 68 13.85 -7.67 -13.65
C ALA A 68 12.47 -8.32 -13.51
N LEU A 69 11.68 -7.94 -12.51
CA LEU A 69 10.30 -8.42 -12.38
C LEU A 69 9.48 -8.05 -13.61
N GLY A 70 8.65 -8.98 -14.06
CA GLY A 70 7.70 -8.81 -15.15
C GLY A 70 6.37 -8.21 -14.70
N LEU A 71 5.56 -7.75 -15.65
CA LEU A 71 4.27 -7.10 -15.37
C LEU A 71 3.22 -8.05 -14.75
N ARG A 72 3.39 -9.37 -14.91
CA ARG A 72 2.52 -10.37 -14.27
C ARG A 72 2.55 -10.27 -12.75
N CYS A 73 3.69 -9.87 -12.16
CA CYS A 73 3.78 -9.61 -10.72
C CYS A 73 2.84 -8.48 -10.29
N PHE A 74 2.68 -7.44 -11.12
CA PHE A 74 1.72 -6.37 -10.87
C PHE A 74 0.26 -6.85 -10.95
N GLU A 75 -0.07 -7.72 -11.93
CA GLU A 75 -1.40 -8.32 -12.03
C GLU A 75 -1.74 -9.14 -10.78
N TYR A 76 -0.79 -9.95 -10.29
CA TYR A 76 -0.98 -10.72 -9.07
C TYR A 76 -1.09 -9.82 -7.83
N ALA A 77 -0.24 -8.80 -7.73
CA ALA A 77 -0.35 -7.82 -6.67
C ALA A 77 -1.72 -7.15 -6.66
N ARG A 78 -2.22 -6.73 -7.82
CA ARG A 78 -3.55 -6.11 -7.96
C ARG A 78 -4.68 -7.09 -7.62
N ALA A 79 -4.58 -8.36 -7.97
CA ALA A 79 -5.57 -9.39 -7.67
C ALA A 79 -5.53 -9.80 -6.18
N ALA A 80 -4.34 -9.97 -5.62
CA ALA A 80 -4.14 -10.26 -4.20
C ALA A 80 -4.56 -9.08 -3.32
N TYR A 81 -4.36 -7.88 -3.86
CA TYR A 81 -4.68 -6.61 -3.25
C TYR A 81 -6.13 -6.25 -3.54
N ALA A 82 -7.06 -6.92 -2.88
CA ALA A 82 -8.47 -6.54 -2.91
C ALA A 82 -8.72 -5.14 -2.28
N MET A 83 -7.68 -4.28 -2.20
CA MET A 83 -7.70 -2.96 -1.61
C MET A 83 -6.94 -1.90 -2.43
N PRO A 84 -7.07 -1.83 -3.77
CA PRO A 84 -6.49 -0.71 -4.53
C PRO A 84 -7.00 0.63 -4.00
N ASP A 85 -8.20 0.64 -3.43
CA ASP A 85 -8.82 1.80 -2.82
C ASP A 85 -8.09 2.30 -1.57
N LEU A 86 -7.44 1.42 -0.78
CA LEU A 86 -6.74 1.83 0.45
C LEU A 86 -5.51 2.70 0.15
N VAL A 87 -4.67 2.30 -0.81
CA VAL A 87 -3.48 3.08 -1.20
C VAL A 87 -3.91 4.41 -1.83
N ALA A 88 -4.91 4.39 -2.71
CA ALA A 88 -5.46 5.59 -3.33
C ALA A 88 -6.05 6.55 -2.27
N ALA A 89 -6.87 6.05 -1.36
CA ALA A 89 -7.49 6.82 -0.28
C ALA A 89 -6.44 7.40 0.69
N ALA A 90 -5.39 6.62 1.01
CA ALA A 90 -4.35 7.06 1.92
C ALA A 90 -3.38 8.07 1.31
N GLY A 91 -3.22 8.09 -0.03
CA GLY A 91 -2.18 8.85 -0.70
C GLY A 91 -2.21 10.36 -0.43
N LEU A 92 -3.39 10.97 -0.33
CA LEU A 92 -3.54 12.39 0.01
C LEU A 92 -3.15 12.65 1.46
N GLU A 93 -3.60 11.80 2.38
CA GLU A 93 -3.32 11.95 3.81
C GLU A 93 -1.84 11.72 4.13
N LEU A 94 -1.19 10.77 3.46
CA LEU A 94 0.25 10.56 3.60
C LEU A 94 1.05 11.80 3.18
N ARG A 95 0.68 12.42 2.06
CA ARG A 95 1.32 13.67 1.63
C ARG A 95 1.07 14.82 2.61
N ALA A 96 -0.17 14.97 3.08
CA ALA A 96 -0.51 16.00 4.06
C ALA A 96 0.27 15.83 5.37
N LEU A 97 0.40 14.60 5.88
CA LEU A 97 1.19 14.29 7.08
C LEU A 97 2.69 14.56 6.86
N ARG A 98 3.23 14.21 5.70
CA ARG A 98 4.61 14.55 5.34
C ARG A 98 4.81 16.07 5.32
N ASP A 99 3.91 16.81 4.68
CA ASP A 99 4.04 18.26 4.54
C ASP A 99 3.89 18.99 5.88
N LEU A 100 3.01 18.49 6.76
CA LEU A 100 2.83 18.99 8.10
C LEU A 100 4.08 18.78 8.98
N THR A 101 4.73 17.63 8.83
CA THR A 101 5.79 17.20 9.76
C THR A 101 7.19 17.40 9.21
N GLY A 102 7.37 17.39 7.89
CA GLY A 102 8.66 17.26 7.20
C GLY A 102 9.24 15.84 7.26
N GLU A 103 8.57 14.90 7.93
CA GLU A 103 9.03 13.53 8.16
C GLU A 103 8.35 12.54 7.22
N THR A 104 8.91 11.33 7.11
CA THR A 104 8.36 10.27 6.26
C THR A 104 7.08 9.71 6.84
N SER A 105 6.04 9.62 6.02
CA SER A 105 4.77 8.98 6.35
C SER A 105 4.64 7.63 5.67
N TYR A 106 3.90 6.71 6.28
CA TYR A 106 3.79 5.31 5.87
C TYR A 106 2.36 4.81 5.95
N LEU A 107 2.01 3.90 5.05
CA LEU A 107 0.82 3.07 5.10
C LEU A 107 1.23 1.60 5.27
N CYS A 108 0.70 0.94 6.28
CA CYS A 108 0.92 -0.49 6.52
C CYS A 108 -0.40 -1.22 6.67
N VAL A 109 -0.39 -2.52 6.39
CA VAL A 109 -1.49 -3.45 6.71
C VAL A 109 -1.01 -4.54 7.64
N LEU A 110 -1.99 -5.22 8.26
CA LEU A 110 -1.74 -6.43 9.04
C LEU A 110 -1.57 -7.62 8.08
N ASP A 111 -0.44 -8.30 8.16
CA ASP A 111 -0.13 -9.50 7.39
C ASP A 111 0.34 -10.61 8.35
N GLY A 112 -0.57 -11.50 8.73
CA GLY A 112 -0.32 -12.51 9.74
C GLY A 112 0.11 -11.89 11.08
N MET A 113 1.34 -12.17 11.49
CA MET A 113 1.93 -11.71 12.76
C MET A 113 2.83 -10.47 12.60
N GLN A 114 2.76 -9.80 11.46
CA GLN A 114 3.64 -8.68 11.09
C GLN A 114 2.85 -7.52 10.47
N THR A 115 3.47 -6.35 10.41
CA THR A 115 3.03 -5.26 9.53
C THR A 115 3.65 -5.46 8.16
N LEU A 116 2.93 -5.14 7.10
CA LEU A 116 3.45 -5.06 5.73
C LEU A 116 3.36 -3.63 5.24
N LEU A 117 4.50 -3.05 4.83
CA LEU A 117 4.56 -1.70 4.30
C LEU A 117 4.07 -1.65 2.84
N LEU A 118 3.04 -0.88 2.59
CA LEU A 118 2.38 -0.76 1.30
C LEU A 118 2.72 0.50 0.53
N GLU A 119 2.76 1.63 1.24
CA GLU A 119 3.03 2.93 0.63
C GLU A 119 3.87 3.79 1.56
N ARG A 120 4.66 4.68 0.97
CA ARG A 120 5.56 5.58 1.66
C ARG A 120 5.58 6.94 0.96
N CYS A 121 5.49 8.00 1.74
CA CYS A 121 5.73 9.35 1.27
C CYS A 121 6.96 9.91 1.98
N ASP A 122 8.05 10.05 1.25
CA ASP A 122 9.36 10.44 1.79
C ASP A 122 9.36 11.85 2.35
N GLY A 123 9.90 12.01 3.55
CA GLY A 123 10.11 13.30 4.17
C GLY A 123 11.13 14.18 3.44
N ALA A 124 11.09 15.47 3.71
CA ALA A 124 11.93 16.47 3.06
C ALA A 124 13.40 16.44 3.52
N HIS A 125 13.70 15.80 4.66
CA HIS A 125 15.03 15.79 5.22
C HIS A 125 15.93 14.72 4.62
N SER A 126 17.24 15.00 4.50
CA SER A 126 18.25 14.02 4.06
C SER A 126 18.37 12.85 5.04
N GLN A 127 18.35 13.15 6.35
CA GLN A 127 18.31 12.16 7.41
C GLN A 127 16.87 11.82 7.75
N ARG A 128 16.38 10.70 7.22
CA ARG A 128 15.00 10.23 7.36
C ARG A 128 14.93 8.74 7.69
N SER A 129 13.82 8.32 8.26
CA SER A 129 13.52 6.91 8.39
C SER A 129 13.32 6.30 7.00
N ALA A 130 13.99 5.20 6.71
CA ALA A 130 13.93 4.52 5.43
C ALA A 130 13.51 3.06 5.61
N SER A 131 12.24 2.76 5.29
CA SER A 131 11.74 1.39 5.17
C SER A 131 11.38 1.13 3.72
N ALA A 132 11.73 -0.04 3.19
CA ALA A 132 11.41 -0.41 1.81
C ALA A 132 9.96 -0.85 1.68
N LEU A 133 9.32 -0.55 0.54
CA LEU A 133 8.01 -1.09 0.19
C LEU A 133 8.06 -2.62 0.22
N GLY A 134 7.00 -3.26 0.72
CA GLY A 134 6.97 -4.71 0.93
C GLY A 134 7.71 -5.19 2.19
N GLN A 135 8.38 -4.30 2.93
CA GLN A 135 9.06 -4.67 4.16
C GLN A 135 8.05 -5.06 5.24
N ARG A 136 8.36 -6.16 5.94
CA ARG A 136 7.62 -6.63 7.11
C ARG A 136 8.33 -6.22 8.39
N LYS A 137 7.56 -5.87 9.41
CA LYS A 137 8.07 -5.52 10.75
C LYS A 137 7.20 -6.14 11.85
N PRO A 138 7.77 -6.36 13.05
CA PRO A 138 7.00 -6.90 14.17
C PRO A 138 5.85 -5.98 14.60
N LEU A 139 4.75 -6.59 15.07
CA LEU A 139 3.58 -5.84 15.55
C LEU A 139 3.81 -5.17 16.91
N HIS A 140 4.58 -5.79 17.81
CA HIS A 140 4.67 -5.37 19.20
C HIS A 140 5.51 -4.12 19.46
N CYS A 141 6.42 -3.77 18.55
CA CYS A 141 7.41 -2.71 18.71
C CYS A 141 7.36 -1.64 17.61
N THR A 142 6.30 -1.59 16.83
CA THR A 142 6.05 -0.55 15.83
C THR A 142 4.77 0.20 16.15
N SER A 143 4.72 1.51 15.88
CA SER A 143 3.51 2.31 16.10
C SER A 143 2.31 1.78 15.30
N GLN A 144 2.53 1.41 14.01
CA GLN A 144 1.47 0.83 13.18
C GLN A 144 0.98 -0.51 13.74
N GLY A 145 1.91 -1.38 14.15
CA GLY A 145 1.58 -2.71 14.70
C GLY A 145 0.76 -2.60 15.97
N LYS A 146 1.18 -1.77 16.92
CA LYS A 146 0.44 -1.54 18.17
C LYS A 146 -0.92 -0.87 17.91
N ALA A 147 -0.99 0.08 16.98
CA ALA A 147 -2.25 0.73 16.59
C ALA A 147 -3.23 -0.29 15.99
N MET A 148 -2.77 -1.16 15.08
CA MET A 148 -3.60 -2.20 14.48
C MET A 148 -4.05 -3.23 15.52
N LEU A 149 -3.15 -3.72 16.38
CA LEU A 149 -3.50 -4.66 17.46
C LEU A 149 -4.57 -4.05 18.40
N ALA A 150 -4.43 -2.76 18.75
CA ALA A 150 -5.39 -2.11 19.63
C ALA A 150 -6.80 -1.94 19.01
N ALA A 151 -6.86 -1.83 17.68
CA ALA A 151 -8.10 -1.68 16.92
C ALA A 151 -8.82 -3.02 16.62
N LEU A 152 -8.15 -4.16 16.81
CA LEU A 152 -8.78 -5.47 16.62
C LEU A 152 -9.83 -5.77 17.70
N PRO A 153 -10.87 -6.55 17.36
CA PRO A 153 -11.77 -7.14 18.35
C PRO A 153 -11.00 -7.90 19.45
N GLY A 154 -11.45 -7.78 20.70
CA GLY A 154 -10.77 -8.36 21.87
C GLY A 154 -10.30 -9.79 21.69
N PRO A 155 -11.19 -10.75 21.31
CA PRO A 155 -10.80 -12.15 21.13
C PRO A 155 -9.70 -12.35 20.08
N GLN A 156 -9.78 -11.66 18.94
CA GLN A 156 -8.78 -11.75 17.87
C GLN A 156 -7.43 -11.16 18.31
N ARG A 157 -7.45 -9.99 18.94
CA ARG A 157 -6.25 -9.36 19.51
C ARG A 157 -5.56 -10.27 20.53
N ASP A 158 -6.33 -10.88 21.42
CA ASP A 158 -5.78 -11.69 22.52
C ASP A 158 -5.11 -12.97 22.00
N VAL A 159 -5.65 -13.58 20.93
CA VAL A 159 -5.01 -14.69 20.21
C VAL A 159 -3.67 -14.24 19.63
N LEU A 160 -3.67 -13.17 18.84
CA LEU A 160 -2.43 -12.66 18.23
C LEU A 160 -1.38 -12.30 19.28
N VAL A 161 -1.75 -11.55 20.33
CA VAL A 161 -0.80 -11.16 21.39
C VAL A 161 -0.20 -12.36 22.10
N ARG A 162 -0.94 -13.47 22.25
CA ARG A 162 -0.45 -14.71 22.85
C ARG A 162 0.61 -15.39 21.97
N GLU A 163 0.42 -15.37 20.66
CA GLU A 163 1.27 -16.06 19.69
C GLU A 163 2.50 -15.23 19.29
N LEU A 164 2.46 -13.89 19.46
CA LEU A 164 3.57 -13.01 19.12
C LEU A 164 4.87 -13.40 19.82
N THR A 165 5.95 -13.46 19.06
CA THR A 165 7.31 -13.49 19.61
C THR A 165 7.73 -12.04 19.89
N LEU A 166 7.94 -11.70 21.16
CA LEU A 166 8.31 -10.37 21.61
C LEU A 166 9.84 -10.20 21.65
N SER A 167 10.49 -10.25 20.50
CA SER A 167 11.94 -10.09 20.36
C SER A 167 12.38 -8.69 20.74
N ALA A 168 13.47 -8.57 21.51
CA ALA A 168 14.10 -7.30 21.81
C ALA A 168 14.90 -6.79 20.59
N HIS A 169 14.67 -5.54 20.19
CA HIS A 169 15.41 -4.85 19.14
C HIS A 169 16.27 -3.71 19.73
N THR A 170 15.76 -3.06 20.78
CA THR A 170 16.45 -2.02 21.55
C THR A 170 16.19 -2.24 23.05
N ALA A 171 16.80 -1.42 23.88
CA ALA A 171 16.51 -1.40 25.31
C ALA A 171 15.07 -0.97 25.65
N ASN A 172 14.40 -0.24 24.72
CA ASN A 172 13.04 0.25 24.92
C ASN A 172 11.96 -0.72 24.43
N THR A 173 12.33 -1.75 23.66
CA THR A 173 11.38 -2.73 23.12
C THR A 173 10.55 -3.35 24.25
N ILE A 174 9.22 -3.40 24.04
CA ILE A 174 8.31 -4.08 24.96
C ILE A 174 8.42 -5.59 24.72
N THR A 175 9.03 -6.30 25.68
CA THR A 175 9.23 -7.76 25.61
C THR A 175 8.35 -8.53 26.61
N ASP A 176 7.61 -7.83 27.45
CA ASP A 176 6.65 -8.42 28.40
C ASP A 176 5.21 -8.29 27.90
N ARG A 177 4.45 -9.40 27.89
CA ARG A 177 3.07 -9.43 27.39
C ARG A 177 2.10 -8.59 28.21
N ARG A 178 2.27 -8.51 29.52
CA ARG A 178 1.40 -7.71 30.38
C ARG A 178 1.60 -6.23 30.07
N ARG A 179 2.86 -5.83 29.92
CA ARG A 179 3.24 -4.46 29.52
C ARG A 179 2.69 -4.13 28.12
N LEU A 180 2.79 -5.06 27.16
CA LEU A 180 2.18 -4.88 25.83
C LEU A 180 0.67 -4.71 25.91
N GLN A 181 -0.03 -5.55 26.69
CA GLN A 181 -1.48 -5.42 26.88
C GLN A 181 -1.88 -4.08 27.51
N ALA A 182 -1.10 -3.58 28.47
CA ALA A 182 -1.32 -2.27 29.07
C ALA A 182 -1.15 -1.15 28.03
N GLU A 183 -0.09 -1.20 27.21
CA GLU A 183 0.14 -0.24 26.12
C GLU A 183 -0.98 -0.30 25.08
N LEU A 184 -1.49 -1.49 24.73
CA LEU A 184 -2.60 -1.63 23.79
C LEU A 184 -3.91 -1.05 24.35
N LYS A 185 -4.15 -1.14 25.65
CA LYS A 185 -5.32 -0.50 26.30
C LYS A 185 -5.21 1.03 26.22
N LEU A 186 -4.02 1.60 26.50
CA LEU A 186 -3.77 3.03 26.35
C LEU A 186 -3.94 3.48 24.90
N THR A 187 -3.39 2.69 23.95
CA THR A 187 -3.51 2.94 22.52
C THR A 187 -4.98 2.95 22.09
N ALA A 188 -5.79 1.99 22.52
CA ALA A 188 -7.21 1.93 22.21
C ALA A 188 -7.98 3.16 22.77
N ALA A 189 -7.63 3.61 23.97
CA ALA A 189 -8.26 4.75 24.62
C ALA A 189 -7.96 6.08 23.92
N ARG A 190 -6.69 6.30 23.49
CA ARG A 190 -6.28 7.55 22.83
C ARG A 190 -6.44 7.52 21.30
N GLY A 191 -6.56 6.32 20.70
CA GLY A 191 -6.74 6.11 19.27
C GLY A 191 -5.45 6.07 18.44
N TRP A 192 -4.27 6.17 19.05
CA TRP A 192 -2.96 6.18 18.38
C TRP A 192 -1.89 5.50 19.24
N ALA A 193 -0.84 5.01 18.63
CA ALA A 193 0.27 4.31 19.26
C ALA A 193 1.60 5.01 19.02
N LEU A 194 2.52 4.86 19.95
CA LEU A 194 3.91 5.31 19.83
C LEU A 194 4.84 4.11 19.58
N ASP A 195 5.91 4.35 18.87
CA ASP A 195 7.15 3.60 18.88
C ASP A 195 8.20 4.57 19.40
N ASP A 196 8.58 4.44 20.66
CA ASP A 196 9.54 5.29 21.33
C ASP A 196 10.92 4.63 21.32
N GLU A 197 11.54 4.62 20.12
CA GLU A 197 12.84 4.00 19.90
C GLU A 197 12.82 2.47 20.18
N GLU A 198 11.66 1.81 19.97
CA GLU A 198 11.47 0.40 20.30
C GLU A 198 12.03 -0.55 19.23
N ILE A 199 12.00 -0.17 17.94
CA ILE A 199 12.53 -1.00 16.86
C ILE A 199 13.91 -0.52 16.37
N VAL A 200 14.17 0.77 16.41
CA VAL A 200 15.45 1.39 16.02
C VAL A 200 15.78 2.49 17.00
N ALA A 201 16.93 2.39 17.67
CA ALA A 201 17.41 3.46 18.54
C ALA A 201 17.58 4.78 17.75
N GLY A 202 17.18 5.90 18.35
CA GLY A 202 17.23 7.22 17.71
C GLY A 202 16.09 7.49 16.72
N VAL A 203 15.13 6.56 16.53
CA VAL A 203 13.97 6.73 15.66
C VAL A 203 12.69 6.62 16.48
N ARG A 204 11.78 7.56 16.30
CA ARG A 204 10.46 7.55 16.91
C ARG A 204 9.36 7.58 15.84
N CYS A 205 8.23 6.96 16.19
CA CYS A 205 7.08 6.93 15.30
C CYS A 205 5.79 7.13 16.09
N VAL A 206 4.80 7.73 15.45
CA VAL A 206 3.40 7.74 15.89
C VAL A 206 2.53 7.16 14.79
N GLY A 207 1.52 6.36 15.14
CA GLY A 207 0.67 5.69 14.17
C GLY A 207 -0.77 5.57 14.65
N ALA A 208 -1.73 5.59 13.71
CA ALA A 208 -3.14 5.43 13.97
C ALA A 208 -3.75 4.36 13.06
N PRO A 209 -4.71 3.55 13.55
CA PRO A 209 -5.35 2.51 12.77
C PRO A 209 -6.37 3.12 11.80
N ILE A 210 -6.44 2.56 10.60
CA ILE A 210 -7.50 2.84 9.62
C ILE A 210 -8.59 1.81 9.82
N VAL A 211 -9.77 2.28 10.21
CA VAL A 211 -10.96 1.45 10.40
C VAL A 211 -12.04 1.97 9.45
N ASP A 212 -12.65 1.07 8.67
CA ASP A 212 -13.75 1.43 7.78
C ASP A 212 -15.06 1.59 8.58
N GLY A 213 -16.12 2.07 7.93
CA GLY A 213 -17.35 2.31 8.62
C GLY A 213 -18.16 1.07 9.00
N GLU A 214 -17.71 -0.10 8.60
CA GLU A 214 -18.23 -1.37 9.11
C GLU A 214 -17.44 -1.83 10.36
N GLY A 215 -16.51 -0.98 10.85
CA GLY A 215 -15.67 -1.28 12.02
C GLY A 215 -14.53 -2.25 11.74
N ARG A 216 -14.20 -2.53 10.48
CA ARG A 216 -13.13 -3.45 10.11
C ARG A 216 -11.80 -2.73 10.02
N LEU A 217 -10.77 -3.32 10.61
CA LEU A 217 -9.39 -2.86 10.45
C LEU A 217 -8.94 -3.03 8.98
N ARG A 218 -8.48 -1.93 8.39
CA ARG A 218 -7.99 -1.91 7.01
C ARG A 218 -6.47 -1.71 6.92
N GLY A 219 -5.87 -1.17 7.96
CA GLY A 219 -4.44 -0.90 8.03
C GLY A 219 -4.11 0.13 9.09
N ALA A 220 -2.95 0.78 8.95
CA ALA A 220 -2.55 1.90 9.78
C ALA A 220 -1.67 2.88 9.00
N ILE A 221 -1.80 4.17 9.31
CA ILE A 221 -0.86 5.20 8.86
C ILE A 221 0.05 5.62 9.99
N SER A 222 1.25 6.09 9.66
CA SER A 222 2.20 6.60 10.65
C SER A 222 3.12 7.67 10.09
N VAL A 223 3.74 8.40 11.00
CA VAL A 223 4.87 9.30 10.75
C VAL A 223 6.07 8.80 11.56
N ALA A 224 7.24 8.75 10.92
CA ALA A 224 8.48 8.30 11.54
C ALA A 224 9.64 9.21 11.19
N GLY A 225 10.49 9.49 12.17
CA GLY A 225 11.68 10.32 12.00
C GLY A 225 12.64 10.20 13.17
N PRO A 226 13.78 10.91 13.11
CA PRO A 226 14.77 10.93 14.18
C PRO A 226 14.19 11.46 15.50
N ALA A 227 14.56 10.84 16.62
CA ALA A 227 14.04 11.15 17.94
C ALA A 227 14.30 12.61 18.39
N PHE A 228 15.37 13.23 17.87
CA PHE A 228 15.69 14.64 18.19
C PHE A 228 14.75 15.65 17.49
N ARG A 229 14.05 15.25 16.40
CA ARG A 229 13.02 16.06 15.75
C ARG A 229 11.61 15.65 16.17
N LEU A 230 11.38 14.34 16.32
CA LEU A 230 10.13 13.78 16.85
C LEU A 230 10.28 13.55 18.36
N THR A 231 10.25 14.65 19.13
CA THR A 231 10.20 14.55 20.60
C THR A 231 8.90 13.93 21.08
N ARG A 232 8.82 13.45 22.30
CA ARG A 232 7.59 12.86 22.86
C ARG A 232 6.43 13.85 22.82
N GLU A 233 6.70 15.11 23.20
CA GLU A 233 5.70 16.18 23.19
C GLU A 233 5.15 16.42 21.78
N ARG A 234 6.03 16.41 20.77
CA ARG A 234 5.63 16.57 19.38
C ARG A 234 4.80 15.36 18.90
N LEU A 235 5.13 14.14 19.32
CA LEU A 235 4.37 12.95 18.99
C LEU A 235 2.97 12.96 19.63
N GLU A 236 2.86 13.46 20.86
CA GLU A 236 1.56 13.63 21.54
C GLU A 236 0.65 14.63 20.81
N LEU A 237 1.20 15.70 20.26
CA LEU A 237 0.48 16.66 19.44
C LEU A 237 0.08 16.06 18.08
N LEU A 238 0.91 15.22 17.48
CA LEU A 238 0.67 14.59 16.19
C LEU A 238 -0.34 13.43 16.28
N GLY A 239 -0.46 12.75 17.43
CA GLY A 239 -1.35 11.62 17.61
C GLY A 239 -2.79 11.89 17.16
N PRO A 240 -3.46 12.94 17.65
CA PRO A 240 -4.80 13.32 17.21
C PRO A 240 -4.90 13.61 15.71
N GLU A 241 -3.89 14.23 15.11
CA GLU A 241 -3.85 14.51 13.66
C GLU A 241 -3.85 13.22 12.84
N LEU A 242 -3.04 12.23 13.26
CA LEU A 242 -3.02 10.92 12.62
C LEU A 242 -4.37 10.20 12.76
N VAL A 243 -5.02 10.31 13.91
CA VAL A 243 -6.37 9.74 14.10
C VAL A 243 -7.36 10.35 13.13
N GLN A 244 -7.34 11.68 12.94
CA GLN A 244 -8.23 12.34 11.99
C GLN A 244 -7.91 11.93 10.54
N ALA A 245 -6.63 11.88 10.16
CA ALA A 245 -6.20 11.42 8.85
C ALA A 245 -6.64 9.96 8.60
N ALA A 246 -6.43 9.06 9.55
CA ALA A 246 -6.86 7.66 9.44
C ALA A 246 -8.39 7.52 9.31
N ARG A 247 -9.18 8.35 10.02
CA ARG A 247 -10.64 8.40 9.89
C ARG A 247 -11.07 8.85 8.50
N ARG A 248 -10.42 9.89 7.92
CA ARG A 248 -10.71 10.34 6.56
C ARG A 248 -10.43 9.25 5.53
N VAL A 249 -9.32 8.51 5.67
CA VAL A 249 -9.03 7.34 4.82
C VAL A 249 -10.13 6.29 4.97
N GLY A 250 -10.51 5.93 6.20
CA GLY A 250 -11.56 4.94 6.47
C GLY A 250 -12.92 5.33 5.87
N ALA A 251 -13.29 6.61 5.92
CA ALA A 251 -14.51 7.13 5.32
C ALA A 251 -14.52 7.06 3.79
N GLN A 252 -13.37 7.32 3.13
CA GLN A 252 -13.24 7.21 1.68
C GLN A 252 -13.41 5.76 1.18
N LEU A 253 -12.96 4.77 1.96
CA LEU A 253 -13.14 3.36 1.63
C LEU A 253 -14.60 2.92 1.58
N GLN A 254 -15.49 3.62 2.28
CA GLN A 254 -16.94 3.40 2.21
C GLN A 254 -17.57 4.00 0.96
N ALA A 255 -17.18 5.23 0.61
CA ALA A 255 -17.70 5.92 -0.56
C ALA A 255 -17.46 5.13 -1.85
N THR A 256 -16.30 4.49 -1.97
CA THR A 256 -15.95 3.65 -3.12
C THR A 256 -16.77 2.34 -3.18
N ARG A 257 -17.24 1.82 -2.05
CA ARG A 257 -18.09 0.62 -1.99
C ARG A 257 -19.58 0.90 -2.25
N ALA A 258 -20.01 2.12 -1.99
CA ALA A 258 -21.37 2.58 -2.29
C ALA A 258 -21.57 2.84 -3.80
N ALA A 259 -20.52 2.84 -4.61
CA ALA A 259 -20.65 2.81 -6.06
C ALA A 259 -21.33 1.48 -6.47
N PRO A 260 -22.36 1.48 -7.33
CA PRO A 260 -23.03 0.27 -7.77
C PRO A 260 -22.01 -0.72 -8.33
N ALA A 261 -22.20 -2.01 -8.00
CA ALA A 261 -21.37 -3.08 -8.55
C ALA A 261 -21.33 -2.96 -10.08
N PRO A 262 -20.16 -3.16 -10.73
CA PRO A 262 -20.09 -3.18 -12.18
C PRO A 262 -21.04 -4.29 -12.68
N GLY A 263 -22.15 -3.90 -13.33
CA GLY A 263 -23.23 -4.79 -13.77
C GLY A 263 -24.63 -4.36 -13.33
N GLN A 264 -24.76 -3.40 -12.41
CA GLN A 264 -26.06 -2.79 -12.03
C GLN A 264 -26.27 -1.37 -12.61
N ALA A 265 -25.28 -0.83 -13.35
CA ALA A 265 -25.53 0.37 -14.14
C ALA A 265 -26.35 -0.05 -15.37
N GLU A 266 -27.58 0.44 -15.45
CA GLU A 266 -28.33 0.33 -16.70
C GLU A 266 -27.53 1.03 -17.81
N PRO A 267 -27.39 0.41 -19.01
CA PRO A 267 -26.70 1.07 -20.10
C PRO A 267 -27.45 2.34 -20.45
N VAL A 268 -26.75 3.47 -20.43
CA VAL A 268 -27.29 4.73 -20.91
C VAL A 268 -27.52 4.57 -22.41
N GLU A 269 -28.76 4.68 -22.88
CA GLU A 269 -29.08 4.69 -24.30
C GLU A 269 -28.51 5.97 -24.93
N GLY A 270 -27.53 5.83 -25.80
CA GLY A 270 -26.85 6.91 -26.51
C GLY A 270 -25.82 6.36 -27.51
N GLU A 271 -25.21 7.24 -28.28
CA GLU A 271 -24.10 6.85 -29.15
C GLU A 271 -22.96 6.25 -28.30
N ARG A 272 -22.52 5.04 -28.68
CA ARG A 272 -21.45 4.34 -27.95
C ARG A 272 -20.12 5.05 -28.22
N ALA A 273 -19.56 5.69 -27.19
CA ALA A 273 -18.18 6.16 -27.23
C ALA A 273 -17.25 4.96 -27.49
N PHE A 274 -16.45 5.03 -28.56
CA PHE A 274 -15.60 3.90 -28.98
C PHE A 274 -14.42 3.66 -28.05
N CYS A 275 -13.96 4.70 -27.33
CA CYS A 275 -12.88 4.64 -26.34
C CYS A 275 -13.04 5.75 -25.30
N GLY A 276 -14.12 5.75 -24.53
CA GLY A 276 -14.31 6.70 -23.43
C GLY A 276 -13.21 6.58 -22.38
N ARG A 277 -12.46 7.68 -22.16
CA ARG A 277 -11.42 7.79 -21.12
C ARG A 277 -11.79 8.86 -20.10
N PHE A 278 -11.25 8.69 -18.89
CA PHE A 278 -11.35 9.68 -17.82
C PHE A 278 -12.78 10.08 -17.44
N PRO A 279 -13.68 9.13 -17.13
CA PRO A 279 -15.00 9.50 -16.67
C PRO A 279 -14.89 10.30 -15.35
N ARG A 280 -15.53 11.46 -15.29
CA ARG A 280 -15.60 12.31 -14.09
C ARG A 280 -17.03 12.71 -13.81
N TRP A 281 -17.43 12.59 -12.57
CA TRP A 281 -18.70 13.13 -12.09
C TRP A 281 -18.56 14.62 -11.77
N SER A 282 -19.35 15.46 -12.42
CA SER A 282 -19.46 16.88 -12.10
C SER A 282 -20.57 17.10 -11.08
N ALA A 283 -20.20 17.30 -9.82
CA ALA A 283 -21.18 17.59 -8.76
C ALA A 283 -21.94 18.91 -9.01
N ARG A 284 -21.31 19.89 -9.67
CA ARG A 284 -21.93 21.17 -10.02
C ARG A 284 -22.99 21.03 -11.11
N ARG A 285 -22.78 20.15 -12.08
CA ARG A 285 -23.68 19.92 -13.21
C ARG A 285 -24.61 18.72 -13.02
N GLN A 286 -24.32 17.87 -12.02
CA GLN A 286 -25.00 16.59 -11.82
C GLN A 286 -24.93 15.68 -13.08
N GLU A 287 -23.80 15.69 -13.75
CA GLU A 287 -23.57 14.98 -15.01
C GLU A 287 -22.28 14.15 -14.93
N LEU A 288 -22.28 13.01 -15.63
CA LEU A 288 -21.06 12.24 -15.92
C LEU A 288 -20.42 12.81 -17.17
N LEU A 289 -19.15 13.19 -17.07
CA LEU A 289 -18.33 13.71 -18.16
C LEU A 289 -17.29 12.67 -18.56
N TRP A 290 -17.05 12.47 -19.86
CA TRP A 290 -15.94 11.64 -20.36
C TRP A 290 -15.42 12.19 -21.68
N ALA A 291 -14.15 11.86 -22.02
CA ALA A 291 -13.55 12.20 -23.29
C ALA A 291 -13.49 10.98 -24.20
N ASP A 292 -13.86 11.15 -25.46
CA ASP A 292 -13.62 10.13 -26.49
C ASP A 292 -12.27 10.41 -27.18
N THR A 293 -11.40 9.41 -27.24
CA THR A 293 -10.05 9.55 -27.81
C THR A 293 -9.98 9.26 -29.29
N LEU A 294 -11.01 8.64 -29.87
CA LEU A 294 -11.09 8.34 -31.30
C LEU A 294 -11.93 9.39 -32.07
N ALA A 295 -12.95 9.93 -31.41
CA ALA A 295 -13.66 11.10 -31.90
C ALA A 295 -13.43 12.20 -30.86
N PRO A 296 -12.45 13.11 -31.05
CA PRO A 296 -11.99 14.02 -30.01
C PRO A 296 -13.11 14.98 -29.57
N ALA A 297 -13.91 14.51 -28.63
CA ALA A 297 -15.06 15.22 -28.07
C ALA A 297 -15.16 15.01 -26.56
N VAL A 298 -15.69 15.97 -25.83
CA VAL A 298 -16.09 15.83 -24.43
C VAL A 298 -17.60 15.63 -24.37
N HIS A 299 -18.01 14.51 -23.82
CA HIS A 299 -19.39 14.13 -23.67
C HIS A 299 -19.92 14.40 -22.27
N ALA A 300 -21.21 14.59 -22.14
CA ALA A 300 -21.91 14.71 -20.86
C ALA A 300 -23.23 13.95 -20.87
N CYS A 301 -23.54 13.30 -19.75
CA CYS A 301 -24.79 12.60 -19.53
C CYS A 301 -25.34 12.95 -18.15
N ALA A 302 -26.67 13.19 -18.04
CA ALA A 302 -27.31 13.52 -16.76
C ALA A 302 -27.38 12.29 -15.83
N GLY A 303 -27.17 12.50 -14.55
CA GLY A 303 -26.95 11.45 -13.53
C GLY A 303 -28.18 10.70 -13.03
N ALA A 304 -29.41 11.01 -13.49
CA ALA A 304 -30.61 10.28 -13.10
C ALA A 304 -31.68 10.42 -14.19
N GLY A 305 -31.93 9.31 -14.89
CA GLY A 305 -33.10 9.17 -15.79
C GLY A 305 -32.88 9.72 -17.18
N GLY A 306 -32.24 8.95 -18.07
CA GLY A 306 -32.47 8.97 -19.51
C GLY A 306 -32.32 10.32 -20.22
N GLY A 307 -31.26 11.04 -19.96
CA GLY A 307 -30.88 12.21 -20.76
C GLY A 307 -30.03 11.78 -21.96
N ALA A 308 -30.34 12.29 -23.16
CA ALA A 308 -29.52 12.05 -24.34
C ALA A 308 -28.07 12.53 -24.09
N ASP A 309 -27.14 11.72 -24.57
CA ASP A 309 -25.72 12.08 -24.65
C ASP A 309 -25.58 13.39 -25.44
N ARG A 310 -24.78 14.34 -24.94
CA ARG A 310 -24.52 15.57 -25.65
C ARG A 310 -23.03 15.87 -25.68
N VAL A 311 -22.57 16.25 -26.86
CA VAL A 311 -21.22 16.71 -27.08
C VAL A 311 -21.08 18.12 -26.51
N LEU A 312 -20.15 18.30 -25.59
CA LEU A 312 -19.87 19.62 -24.99
C LEU A 312 -18.79 20.40 -25.74
N ALA A 313 -17.86 19.71 -26.36
CA ALA A 313 -16.80 20.29 -27.19
C ALA A 313 -16.23 19.27 -28.16
N ASP A 314 -16.05 19.69 -29.40
CA ASP A 314 -15.25 19.00 -30.41
C ASP A 314 -13.86 19.64 -30.45
N ALA A 315 -12.82 18.85 -30.62
CA ALA A 315 -11.44 19.37 -30.71
C ALA A 315 -10.71 18.72 -31.90
N ASP A 316 -10.02 19.55 -32.67
CA ASP A 316 -9.16 19.11 -33.77
C ASP A 316 -7.81 18.52 -33.30
N ALA A 317 -7.59 18.40 -31.98
CA ALA A 317 -6.37 17.90 -31.34
C ALA A 317 -6.68 17.09 -30.07
N PRO A 318 -5.78 16.20 -29.60
CA PRO A 318 -6.00 15.35 -28.41
C PRO A 318 -6.36 16.16 -27.16
N ILE A 319 -7.45 15.81 -26.52
CA ILE A 319 -8.11 16.54 -25.41
C ILE A 319 -7.39 16.35 -24.04
N GLU A 320 -6.15 15.95 -23.99
CA GLU A 320 -5.43 15.79 -22.71
C GLU A 320 -5.35 17.06 -21.83
N ALA A 321 -5.49 18.23 -22.43
CA ALA A 321 -5.35 19.53 -21.77
C ALA A 321 -6.68 20.15 -21.26
N LEU A 322 -7.84 19.72 -21.75
CA LEU A 322 -9.13 20.37 -21.45
C LEU A 322 -9.78 19.93 -20.14
N LEU A 323 -9.36 18.80 -19.57
CA LEU A 323 -9.91 18.24 -18.32
C LEU A 323 -9.23 18.75 -17.04
N LEU A 324 -8.21 19.61 -17.15
CA LEU A 324 -7.44 20.11 -16.01
C LEU A 324 -7.94 21.46 -15.45
N HIS A 325 -8.89 22.12 -16.10
CA HIS A 325 -9.31 23.49 -15.76
C HIS A 325 -10.83 23.68 -15.62
N GLY A 326 -11.58 22.62 -15.25
CA GLY A 326 -13.03 22.71 -15.01
C GLY A 326 -13.45 22.30 -13.62
#